data_113a6702ba1074973071246547372c71
#
_entry.id   113a6702ba1074973071246547372c71
#
_cell.length_a   1.000
_cell.length_b   1.000
_cell.length_c   1.000
_cell.angle_alpha   90.00
_cell.angle_beta   90.00
_cell.angle_gamma   90.00
#
_symmetry.space_group_name_H-M   'P 1'
#
loop_
_entity.id
_entity.type
_entity.pdbx_description
1 polymer ?
#
loop_
_entity_poly.entity_id
_entity_poly.type
_entity_poly.pdbx_seq_one_letter_code
_entity_poly.pdbx_strand_id
1 'polypeptide(L)'
;MSVALEVRGVSLRFGGVRALTDVSFAVNKGELFSIIGPNGAGKTSIVNCVSGRYTPTEGKLFYEGRDITGLKPNARASLGIGRTFQNLALFHHMSVLDNIMVGRHHLLKNNFITGSLYWLGARREELEHRRKVEEIIDFLDLQSVRKAVAGTLPYGLRKRVELARAMALEPNLILLDEPMAGMNFEEKEDMARYIVDLNEEYGMTVMMIEHDMGVVMDISHRITVLDFGKKIAEGLPADVLSDAHVKRAYLGEVDEVLTDPDDKPVQAKAIA
;
A
#
# COMPACT_ATOMS: atom_id res chain seq x y z
N MET A 1 22.27 4.85 2.73
CA MET A 1 20.85 5.25 2.87
C MET A 1 20.39 4.83 4.25
N SER A 2 19.56 5.63 4.93
CA SER A 2 19.02 5.28 6.26
C SER A 2 17.74 4.49 6.12
N VAL A 3 17.56 3.46 6.98
CA VAL A 3 16.37 2.60 6.96
C VAL A 3 15.18 3.35 7.56
N ALA A 4 14.04 3.37 6.85
CA ALA A 4 12.76 3.89 7.34
C ALA A 4 11.98 2.81 8.08
N LEU A 5 11.81 1.65 7.46
CA LEU A 5 11.07 0.51 8.03
C LEU A 5 11.94 -0.74 8.00
N GLU A 6 11.95 -1.49 9.09
CA GLU A 6 12.61 -2.78 9.15
C GLU A 6 11.67 -3.85 9.70
N VAL A 7 11.58 -4.96 8.99
CA VAL A 7 10.82 -6.16 9.32
C VAL A 7 11.83 -7.25 9.63
N ARG A 8 11.82 -7.78 10.86
CA ARG A 8 12.79 -8.79 11.34
C ARG A 8 12.07 -10.05 11.80
N GLY A 9 12.21 -11.13 11.03
CA GLY A 9 11.73 -12.46 11.41
C GLY A 9 10.23 -12.54 11.67
N VAL A 10 9.43 -11.74 10.97
CA VAL A 10 8.00 -11.62 11.25
C VAL A 10 7.26 -12.88 10.81
N SER A 11 6.60 -13.51 11.80
CA SER A 11 5.65 -14.62 11.58
C SER A 11 4.26 -14.21 12.08
N LEU A 12 3.23 -14.68 11.38
CA LEU A 12 1.84 -14.41 11.74
C LEU A 12 1.00 -15.68 11.56
N ARG A 13 0.23 -16.02 12.59
CA ARG A 13 -0.66 -17.17 12.61
C ARG A 13 -2.09 -16.78 12.96
N PHE A 14 -3.05 -17.38 12.28
CA PHE A 14 -4.46 -17.31 12.60
C PHE A 14 -4.97 -18.74 12.90
N GLY A 15 -5.10 -19.10 14.18
CA GLY A 15 -5.38 -20.47 14.55
C GLY A 15 -4.33 -21.45 14.01
N GLY A 16 -4.74 -22.39 13.17
CA GLY A 16 -3.84 -23.36 12.51
C GLY A 16 -3.14 -22.86 11.26
N VAL A 17 -3.54 -21.69 10.70
CA VAL A 17 -3.01 -21.20 9.42
C VAL A 17 -1.85 -20.24 9.66
N ARG A 18 -0.71 -20.53 9.02
CA ARG A 18 0.45 -19.63 8.98
C ARG A 18 0.32 -18.68 7.79
N ALA A 19 0.02 -17.41 8.06
CA ALA A 19 -0.08 -16.38 7.02
C ALA A 19 1.28 -15.79 6.65
N LEU A 20 2.23 -15.73 7.60
CA LEU A 20 3.61 -15.30 7.40
C LEU A 20 4.55 -16.22 8.19
N THR A 21 5.73 -16.49 7.64
CA THR A 21 6.76 -17.33 8.23
C THR A 21 8.13 -16.69 8.03
N ASP A 22 8.72 -16.17 9.10
CA ASP A 22 10.09 -15.64 9.15
C ASP A 22 10.40 -14.60 8.04
N VAL A 23 9.49 -13.66 7.81
CA VAL A 23 9.65 -12.63 6.79
C VAL A 23 10.55 -11.51 7.31
N SER A 24 11.63 -11.21 6.57
CA SER A 24 12.59 -10.16 6.88
C SER A 24 12.94 -9.34 5.66
N PHE A 25 12.80 -8.01 5.76
CA PHE A 25 13.24 -7.03 4.76
C PHE A 25 13.38 -5.65 5.41
N ALA A 26 14.00 -4.71 4.70
CA ALA A 26 14.08 -3.32 5.12
C ALA A 26 13.70 -2.39 3.96
N VAL A 27 13.05 -1.27 4.27
CA VAL A 27 12.73 -0.19 3.32
C VAL A 27 13.53 1.03 3.70
N ASN A 28 14.26 1.62 2.74
CA ASN A 28 15.07 2.82 2.98
C ASN A 28 14.20 4.09 2.93
N LYS A 29 14.68 5.17 3.54
CA LYS A 29 14.02 6.48 3.41
C LYS A 29 14.04 6.95 1.96
N GLY A 30 12.89 7.44 1.48
CA GLY A 30 12.72 7.88 0.09
C GLY A 30 12.76 6.74 -0.93
N GLU A 31 12.57 5.49 -0.51
CA GLU A 31 12.50 4.34 -1.41
C GLU A 31 11.06 4.07 -1.82
N LEU A 32 10.83 3.78 -3.12
CA LEU A 32 9.61 3.17 -3.62
C LEU A 32 9.84 1.65 -3.64
N PHE A 33 9.29 0.98 -2.64
CA PHE A 33 9.48 -0.44 -2.37
C PHE A 33 8.19 -1.21 -2.62
N SER A 34 8.22 -2.22 -3.47
CA SER A 34 7.05 -3.03 -3.79
C SER A 34 7.12 -4.44 -3.21
N ILE A 35 5.96 -4.93 -2.80
CA ILE A 35 5.75 -6.32 -2.37
C ILE A 35 4.83 -6.99 -3.38
N ILE A 36 5.33 -8.02 -4.05
CA ILE A 36 4.58 -8.79 -5.03
C ILE A 36 4.45 -10.26 -4.60
N GLY A 37 3.67 -11.03 -5.33
CA GLY A 37 3.48 -12.46 -5.10
C GLY A 37 2.08 -12.91 -5.48
N PRO A 38 1.84 -14.22 -5.58
CA PRO A 38 0.52 -14.80 -5.89
C PRO A 38 -0.56 -14.40 -4.88
N ASN A 39 -1.82 -14.68 -5.23
CA ASN A 39 -2.93 -14.53 -4.29
C ASN A 39 -2.74 -15.49 -3.11
N GLY A 40 -2.93 -14.97 -1.89
CA GLY A 40 -2.68 -15.75 -0.68
C GLY A 40 -1.21 -15.80 -0.22
N ALA A 41 -0.27 -15.17 -0.92
CA ALA A 41 1.15 -15.15 -0.55
C ALA A 41 1.46 -14.41 0.77
N GLY A 42 0.49 -13.70 1.38
CA GLY A 42 0.70 -13.01 2.67
C GLY A 42 0.96 -11.50 2.55
N LYS A 43 0.88 -10.92 1.34
CA LYS A 43 1.16 -9.49 1.08
C LYS A 43 0.35 -8.55 1.98
N THR A 44 -0.97 -8.66 1.97
CA THR A 44 -1.85 -7.85 2.84
C THR A 44 -1.61 -8.14 4.33
N SER A 45 -1.18 -9.35 4.69
CA SER A 45 -0.86 -9.71 6.07
C SER A 45 0.35 -8.93 6.58
N ILE A 46 1.40 -8.78 5.79
CA ILE A 46 2.57 -8.00 6.19
C ILE A 46 2.24 -6.50 6.30
N VAL A 47 1.45 -5.93 5.37
CA VAL A 47 0.97 -4.54 5.47
C VAL A 47 0.08 -4.34 6.69
N ASN A 48 -0.76 -5.31 7.03
CA ASN A 48 -1.56 -5.28 8.26
C ASN A 48 -0.68 -5.34 9.53
N CYS A 49 0.45 -6.07 9.50
CA CYS A 49 1.43 -6.03 10.57
C CYS A 49 2.11 -4.66 10.67
N VAL A 50 2.58 -4.08 9.55
CA VAL A 50 3.24 -2.77 9.53
C VAL A 50 2.30 -1.64 9.93
N SER A 51 1.04 -1.68 9.56
CA SER A 51 0.03 -0.66 9.95
C SER A 51 -0.51 -0.83 11.39
N GLY A 52 -0.17 -1.94 12.07
CA GLY A 52 -0.62 -2.22 13.45
C GLY A 52 -2.02 -2.81 13.56
N ARG A 53 -2.63 -3.22 12.43
CA ARG A 53 -3.92 -3.93 12.43
C ARG A 53 -3.77 -5.35 12.97
N TYR A 54 -2.62 -5.99 12.69
CA TYR A 54 -2.23 -7.27 13.26
C TYR A 54 -0.95 -7.11 14.06
N THR A 55 -0.86 -7.83 15.18
CA THR A 55 0.39 -7.97 15.92
C THR A 55 1.05 -9.26 15.48
N PRO A 56 2.31 -9.24 15.03
CA PRO A 56 3.05 -10.46 14.70
C PRO A 56 3.03 -11.46 15.85
N THR A 57 2.98 -12.74 15.53
CA THR A 57 3.12 -13.81 16.53
C THR A 57 4.57 -13.94 16.99
N GLU A 58 5.52 -13.75 16.07
CA GLU A 58 6.96 -13.78 16.29
C GLU A 58 7.62 -12.66 15.45
N GLY A 59 8.83 -12.29 15.83
CA GLY A 59 9.60 -11.26 15.14
C GLY A 59 9.29 -9.85 15.61
N LYS A 60 9.89 -8.85 14.95
CA LYS A 60 9.79 -7.45 15.33
C LYS A 60 9.69 -6.53 14.13
N LEU A 61 9.08 -5.37 14.35
CA LEU A 61 8.93 -4.27 13.40
C LEU A 61 9.57 -3.01 13.99
N PHE A 62 10.44 -2.37 13.20
CA PHE A 62 11.05 -1.11 13.58
C PHE A 62 10.75 -0.03 12.55
N TYR A 63 10.39 1.14 13.01
CA TYR A 63 10.21 2.33 12.20
C TYR A 63 11.18 3.40 12.68
N GLU A 64 12.07 3.86 11.79
CA GLU A 64 13.17 4.78 12.13
C GLU A 64 13.97 4.35 13.39
N GLY A 65 14.24 3.05 13.51
CA GLY A 65 14.98 2.46 14.64
C GLY A 65 14.15 2.23 15.91
N ARG A 66 12.90 2.72 15.96
CA ARG A 66 11.98 2.52 17.09
C ARG A 66 11.18 1.23 16.92
N ASP A 67 11.14 0.38 17.96
CA ASP A 67 10.27 -0.81 17.98
C ASP A 67 8.79 -0.38 18.00
N ILE A 68 8.07 -0.75 16.94
CA ILE A 68 6.64 -0.46 16.76
C ILE A 68 5.77 -1.71 16.85
N THR A 69 6.33 -2.88 17.17
CA THR A 69 5.67 -4.19 17.08
C THR A 69 4.33 -4.23 17.81
N GLY A 70 4.28 -3.73 19.06
CA GLY A 70 3.07 -3.69 19.88
C GLY A 70 2.24 -2.41 19.77
N LEU A 71 2.63 -1.44 18.92
CA LEU A 71 1.90 -0.17 18.83
C LEU A 71 0.60 -0.32 18.04
N LYS A 72 -0.46 0.31 18.54
CA LYS A 72 -1.77 0.40 17.88
C LYS A 72 -1.71 1.27 16.62
N PRO A 73 -2.66 1.13 15.65
CA PRO A 73 -2.67 1.89 14.40
C PRO A 73 -2.59 3.41 14.58
N ASN A 74 -3.34 3.98 15.52
CA ASN A 74 -3.33 5.41 15.80
C ASN A 74 -1.95 5.92 16.24
N ALA A 75 -1.23 5.16 17.08
CA ALA A 75 0.11 5.51 17.50
C ALA A 75 1.11 5.46 16.33
N ARG A 76 0.94 4.51 15.40
CA ARG A 76 1.77 4.44 14.18
C ARG A 76 1.46 5.58 13.22
N ALA A 77 0.18 5.96 13.07
CA ALA A 77 -0.21 7.14 12.30
C ALA A 77 0.43 8.41 12.86
N SER A 78 0.45 8.59 14.20
CA SER A 78 1.14 9.71 14.85
C SER A 78 2.66 9.71 14.69
N LEU A 79 3.26 8.57 14.31
CA LEU A 79 4.68 8.48 13.94
C LEU A 79 4.93 8.82 12.47
N GLY A 80 3.90 9.08 11.67
CA GLY A 80 4.02 9.39 10.24
C GLY A 80 3.91 8.17 9.33
N ILE A 81 3.22 7.10 9.74
CA ILE A 81 2.89 5.96 8.87
C ILE A 81 1.46 6.14 8.37
N GLY A 82 1.31 6.52 7.10
CA GLY A 82 0.02 6.59 6.40
C GLY A 82 -0.35 5.26 5.73
N ARG A 83 -1.64 5.04 5.48
CA ARG A 83 -2.11 3.86 4.75
C ARG A 83 -3.35 4.14 3.93
N THR A 84 -3.40 3.62 2.70
CA THR A 84 -4.65 3.38 1.97
C THR A 84 -5.23 2.00 2.34
N PHE A 85 -6.51 1.80 2.11
CA PHE A 85 -7.18 0.53 2.41
C PHE A 85 -7.59 -0.16 1.10
N GLN A 86 -7.48 -1.47 1.03
CA GLN A 86 -7.89 -2.27 -0.13
C GLN A 86 -9.37 -2.05 -0.50
N ASN A 87 -10.24 -1.91 0.49
CA ASN A 87 -11.64 -1.52 0.29
C ASN A 87 -11.76 -0.01 0.53
N LEU A 88 -12.26 0.72 -0.46
CA LEU A 88 -12.49 2.16 -0.40
C LEU A 88 -13.19 2.56 0.91
N ALA A 89 -12.41 3.06 1.87
CA ALA A 89 -12.90 3.45 3.18
C ALA A 89 -13.34 4.92 3.21
N LEU A 90 -13.99 5.40 2.13
CA LEU A 90 -14.49 6.77 2.03
C LEU A 90 -15.83 6.92 2.75
N PHE A 91 -16.05 8.10 3.29
CA PHE A 91 -17.36 8.52 3.78
C PHE A 91 -18.24 8.90 2.59
N HIS A 92 -19.07 7.98 2.14
CA HIS A 92 -19.81 8.09 0.89
C HIS A 92 -20.73 9.32 0.78
N HIS A 93 -21.23 9.83 1.89
CA HIS A 93 -22.14 10.98 1.94
C HIS A 93 -21.43 12.33 2.16
N MET A 94 -20.11 12.32 2.34
CA MET A 94 -19.31 13.53 2.51
C MET A 94 -18.74 13.99 1.17
N SER A 95 -18.41 15.28 1.07
CA SER A 95 -17.69 15.80 -0.11
C SER A 95 -16.28 15.23 -0.19
N VAL A 96 -15.65 15.35 -1.37
CA VAL A 96 -14.22 15.03 -1.55
C VAL A 96 -13.37 15.81 -0.56
N LEU A 97 -13.56 17.13 -0.49
CA LEU A 97 -12.85 18.00 0.44
C LEU A 97 -12.96 17.51 1.90
N ASP A 98 -14.18 17.19 2.35
CA ASP A 98 -14.40 16.75 3.73
C ASP A 98 -13.78 15.39 4.00
N ASN A 99 -13.82 14.46 3.03
CA ASN A 99 -13.13 13.17 3.14
C ASN A 99 -11.62 13.32 3.35
N ILE A 100 -10.99 14.24 2.62
CA ILE A 100 -9.56 14.52 2.74
C ILE A 100 -9.26 15.22 4.07
N MET A 101 -10.11 16.19 4.48
CA MET A 101 -10.00 16.86 5.78
C MET A 101 -10.03 15.91 6.98
N VAL A 102 -10.81 14.81 6.91
CA VAL A 102 -10.81 13.76 7.95
C VAL A 102 -9.41 13.16 8.13
N GLY A 103 -8.61 13.03 7.07
CA GLY A 103 -7.22 12.57 7.15
C GLY A 103 -6.35 13.44 8.07
N ARG A 104 -6.69 14.71 8.24
CA ARG A 104 -5.96 15.66 9.10
C ARG A 104 -6.43 15.71 10.55
N HIS A 105 -7.48 14.98 10.90
CA HIS A 105 -8.13 15.10 12.21
C HIS A 105 -7.17 14.87 13.39
N HIS A 106 -6.19 13.96 13.26
CA HIS A 106 -5.22 13.69 14.31
C HIS A 106 -4.16 14.80 14.47
N LEU A 107 -4.00 15.68 13.48
CA LEU A 107 -3.09 16.84 13.51
C LEU A 107 -3.72 18.06 14.20
N LEU A 108 -5.04 18.06 14.41
CA LEU A 108 -5.75 19.15 15.10
C LEU A 108 -5.35 19.17 16.57
N LYS A 109 -4.78 20.28 17.02
CA LYS A 109 -4.33 20.47 18.41
C LYS A 109 -5.43 20.99 19.34
N ASN A 110 -6.46 21.59 18.77
CA ASN A 110 -7.56 22.20 19.54
C ASN A 110 -8.58 21.14 19.96
N ASN A 111 -8.64 20.84 21.28
CA ASN A 111 -9.72 20.09 21.88
C ASN A 111 -11.01 20.94 21.95
N PHE A 112 -12.16 20.28 21.90
CA PHE A 112 -13.50 20.88 21.94
C PHE A 112 -13.69 21.92 23.07
N ILE A 113 -12.94 21.77 24.19
CA ILE A 113 -12.99 22.64 25.36
C ILE A 113 -12.22 23.95 25.16
N THR A 114 -11.11 23.94 24.38
CA THR A 114 -10.30 25.13 24.11
C THR A 114 -10.81 25.93 22.90
N GLY A 115 -11.57 25.30 22.00
CA GLY A 115 -12.14 25.93 20.80
C GLY A 115 -13.17 27.03 21.10
N SER A 116 -13.89 26.92 22.21
CA SER A 116 -14.89 27.93 22.59
C SER A 116 -14.31 29.22 23.16
N LEU A 117 -13.09 29.21 23.68
CA LEU A 117 -12.41 30.38 24.26
C LEU A 117 -11.41 31.05 23.29
N TYR A 118 -10.95 30.37 22.22
CA TYR A 118 -9.97 30.86 21.26
C TYR A 118 -10.46 30.79 19.81
N TRP A 119 -11.60 31.34 19.51
CA TRP A 119 -12.19 31.33 18.15
C TRP A 119 -11.24 31.79 17.05
N LEU A 120 -10.39 32.79 17.29
CA LEU A 120 -9.42 33.29 16.33
C LEU A 120 -8.27 32.27 16.05
N GLY A 121 -7.82 31.53 17.06
CA GLY A 121 -6.78 30.52 16.93
C GLY A 121 -7.28 29.27 16.18
N ALA A 122 -8.47 28.79 16.53
CA ALA A 122 -9.12 27.65 15.87
C ALA A 122 -9.38 27.92 14.37
N ARG A 123 -9.84 29.15 14.04
CA ARG A 123 -10.07 29.55 12.64
C ARG A 123 -8.77 29.60 11.82
N ARG A 124 -7.66 30.07 12.42
CA ARG A 124 -6.36 30.10 11.73
C ARG A 124 -5.84 28.69 11.47
N GLU A 125 -5.93 27.80 12.44
CA GLU A 125 -5.55 26.39 12.32
C GLU A 125 -6.39 25.69 11.24
N GLU A 126 -7.71 25.87 11.25
CA GLU A 126 -8.62 25.32 10.23
C GLU A 126 -8.25 25.82 8.81
N LEU A 127 -7.95 27.10 8.65
CA LEU A 127 -7.55 27.66 7.36
C LEU A 127 -6.21 27.07 6.87
N GLU A 128 -5.25 26.82 7.77
CA GLU A 128 -3.97 26.18 7.44
C GLU A 128 -4.19 24.73 6.99
N HIS A 129 -4.97 23.95 7.73
CA HIS A 129 -5.31 22.60 7.35
C HIS A 129 -6.07 22.56 6.01
N ARG A 130 -6.99 23.48 5.80
CA ARG A 130 -7.73 23.59 4.53
C ARG A 130 -6.81 23.89 3.36
N ARG A 131 -5.84 24.80 3.54
CA ARG A 131 -4.84 25.11 2.50
C ARG A 131 -4.05 23.87 2.11
N LYS A 132 -3.59 23.07 3.10
CA LYS A 132 -2.89 21.81 2.84
C LYS A 132 -3.74 20.81 2.07
N VAL A 133 -5.02 20.73 2.37
CA VAL A 133 -5.94 19.86 1.64
C VAL A 133 -6.17 20.35 0.20
N GLU A 134 -6.25 21.66 -0.02
CA GLU A 134 -6.35 22.21 -1.40
C GLU A 134 -5.06 21.92 -2.20
N GLU A 135 -3.86 22.00 -1.59
CA GLU A 135 -2.60 21.59 -2.24
C GLU A 135 -2.64 20.11 -2.67
N ILE A 136 -3.18 19.20 -1.85
CA ILE A 136 -3.35 17.79 -2.19
C ILE A 136 -4.41 17.59 -3.29
N ILE A 137 -5.50 18.35 -3.25
CA ILE A 137 -6.55 18.33 -4.28
C ILE A 137 -5.95 18.73 -5.63
N ASP A 138 -5.11 19.77 -5.64
CA ASP A 138 -4.44 20.26 -6.86
C ASP A 138 -3.45 19.21 -7.37
N PHE A 139 -2.64 18.61 -6.50
CA PHE A 139 -1.68 17.59 -6.86
C PHE A 139 -2.32 16.35 -7.51
N LEU A 140 -3.49 15.91 -7.05
CA LEU A 140 -4.20 14.72 -7.54
C LEU A 140 -5.27 15.01 -8.60
N ASP A 141 -5.31 16.23 -9.17
CA ASP A 141 -6.27 16.65 -10.18
C ASP A 141 -7.75 16.46 -9.76
N LEU A 142 -8.07 16.79 -8.50
CA LEU A 142 -9.40 16.64 -7.90
C LEU A 142 -10.21 17.94 -7.84
N GLN A 143 -9.70 19.07 -8.40
CA GLN A 143 -10.30 20.40 -8.27
C GLN A 143 -11.74 20.43 -8.77
N SER A 144 -12.02 19.81 -9.94
CA SER A 144 -13.34 19.80 -10.58
C SER A 144 -14.39 19.07 -9.74
N VAL A 145 -13.97 18.10 -8.90
CA VAL A 145 -14.86 17.26 -8.09
C VAL A 145 -14.77 17.52 -6.59
N ARG A 146 -13.99 18.52 -6.13
CA ARG A 146 -13.72 18.75 -4.72
C ARG A 146 -14.96 18.92 -3.83
N LYS A 147 -16.07 19.45 -4.39
CA LYS A 147 -17.37 19.62 -3.70
C LYS A 147 -18.36 18.47 -3.98
N ALA A 148 -18.03 17.57 -4.88
CA ALA A 148 -18.89 16.44 -5.20
C ALA A 148 -18.94 15.46 -4.02
N VAL A 149 -20.07 14.76 -3.89
CA VAL A 149 -20.24 13.69 -2.90
C VAL A 149 -19.39 12.50 -3.32
N ALA A 150 -18.48 12.04 -2.44
CA ALA A 150 -17.49 11.02 -2.79
C ALA A 150 -18.12 9.70 -3.29
N GLY A 151 -19.30 9.33 -2.77
CA GLY A 151 -20.02 8.13 -3.19
C GLY A 151 -20.54 8.16 -4.64
N THR A 152 -20.67 9.33 -5.26
CA THR A 152 -21.17 9.50 -6.64
C THR A 152 -20.07 9.49 -7.70
N LEU A 153 -18.80 9.48 -7.27
CA LEU A 153 -17.66 9.54 -8.17
C LEU A 153 -17.40 8.20 -8.88
N PRO A 154 -16.87 8.23 -10.11
CA PRO A 154 -16.25 7.08 -10.76
C PRO A 154 -15.19 6.41 -9.85
N TYR A 155 -14.93 5.14 -10.08
CA TYR A 155 -14.06 4.34 -9.23
C TYR A 155 -12.64 4.89 -9.14
N GLY A 156 -12.02 5.25 -10.26
CA GLY A 156 -10.66 5.83 -10.31
C GLY A 156 -10.56 7.12 -9.49
N LEU A 157 -11.54 8.03 -9.60
CA LEU A 157 -11.56 9.25 -8.78
C LEU A 157 -11.71 8.94 -7.28
N ARG A 158 -12.49 7.92 -6.90
CA ARG A 158 -12.59 7.50 -5.50
C ARG A 158 -11.25 6.98 -4.96
N LYS A 159 -10.48 6.25 -5.79
CA LYS A 159 -9.13 5.80 -5.45
C LYS A 159 -8.16 6.97 -5.26
N ARG A 160 -8.24 8.01 -6.13
CA ARG A 160 -7.45 9.25 -5.95
C ARG A 160 -7.83 9.97 -4.64
N VAL A 161 -9.12 10.03 -4.27
CA VAL A 161 -9.57 10.61 -2.98
C VAL A 161 -9.05 9.80 -1.79
N GLU A 162 -8.96 8.48 -1.91
CA GLU A 162 -8.36 7.63 -0.87
C GLU A 162 -6.87 7.91 -0.68
N LEU A 163 -6.12 8.05 -1.78
CA LEU A 163 -4.72 8.45 -1.75
C LEU A 163 -4.58 9.85 -1.13
N ALA A 164 -5.40 10.82 -1.56
CA ALA A 164 -5.44 12.18 -1.01
C ALA A 164 -5.63 12.18 0.52
N ARG A 165 -6.54 11.34 1.02
CA ARG A 165 -6.78 11.22 2.46
C ARG A 165 -5.59 10.64 3.21
N ALA A 166 -4.88 9.67 2.63
CA ALA A 166 -3.67 9.13 3.22
C ALA A 166 -2.52 10.15 3.22
N MET A 167 -2.39 10.96 2.16
CA MET A 167 -1.44 12.08 2.08
C MET A 167 -1.75 13.18 3.09
N ALA A 168 -3.03 13.44 3.37
CA ALA A 168 -3.45 14.46 4.32
C ALA A 168 -2.94 14.23 5.75
N LEU A 169 -2.50 13.03 6.07
CA LEU A 169 -1.79 12.66 7.29
C LEU A 169 -0.37 13.28 7.35
N GLU A 170 0.15 13.79 6.25
CA GLU A 170 1.56 14.19 6.06
C GLU A 170 2.54 13.07 6.46
N PRO A 171 2.39 11.85 5.93
CA PRO A 171 3.20 10.72 6.36
C PRO A 171 4.62 10.79 5.78
N ASN A 172 5.60 10.24 6.53
CA ASN A 172 6.94 9.99 5.99
C ASN A 172 7.04 8.63 5.29
N LEU A 173 6.15 7.68 5.66
CA LEU A 173 5.98 6.37 5.04
C LEU A 173 4.51 6.16 4.70
N ILE A 174 4.22 5.92 3.44
CA ILE A 174 2.87 5.57 2.99
C ILE A 174 2.79 4.11 2.56
N LEU A 175 1.77 3.41 3.05
CA LEU A 175 1.46 2.02 2.71
C LEU A 175 0.30 2.00 1.71
N LEU A 176 0.56 1.55 0.50
CA LEU A 176 -0.42 1.45 -0.59
C LEU A 176 -0.78 -0.02 -0.84
N ASP A 177 -2.04 -0.37 -0.64
CA ASP A 177 -2.55 -1.74 -0.75
C ASP A 177 -3.42 -1.84 -2.00
N GLU A 178 -2.84 -2.31 -3.11
CA GLU A 178 -3.43 -2.43 -4.44
C GLU A 178 -4.07 -1.11 -4.93
N PRO A 179 -3.32 0.00 -5.00
CA PRO A 179 -3.86 1.31 -5.32
C PRO A 179 -4.49 1.37 -6.72
N MET A 180 -4.05 0.54 -7.67
CA MET A 180 -4.48 0.54 -9.06
C MET A 180 -5.50 -0.56 -9.40
N ALA A 181 -5.85 -1.42 -8.43
CA ALA A 181 -6.81 -2.50 -8.66
C ALA A 181 -8.16 -1.96 -9.15
N GLY A 182 -8.70 -2.54 -10.22
CA GLY A 182 -10.00 -2.17 -10.80
C GLY A 182 -10.01 -0.89 -11.65
N MET A 183 -8.86 -0.28 -11.90
CA MET A 183 -8.70 0.87 -12.78
C MET A 183 -8.49 0.45 -14.24
N ASN A 184 -8.93 1.31 -15.18
CA ASN A 184 -8.58 1.18 -16.59
C ASN A 184 -7.09 1.58 -16.81
N PHE A 185 -6.62 1.46 -18.06
CA PHE A 185 -5.20 1.70 -18.38
C PHE A 185 -4.78 3.15 -18.10
N GLU A 186 -5.54 4.15 -18.56
CA GLU A 186 -5.24 5.58 -18.34
C GLU A 186 -5.25 5.95 -16.84
N GLU A 187 -6.25 5.44 -16.10
CA GLU A 187 -6.34 5.66 -14.66
C GLU A 187 -5.15 5.06 -13.90
N LYS A 188 -4.62 3.89 -14.37
CA LYS A 188 -3.42 3.28 -13.79
C LYS A 188 -2.17 4.09 -14.07
N GLU A 189 -1.99 4.59 -15.30
CA GLU A 189 -0.85 5.45 -15.66
C GLU A 189 -0.85 6.74 -14.82
N ASP A 190 -2.01 7.39 -14.67
CA ASP A 190 -2.15 8.55 -13.81
C ASP A 190 -1.79 8.22 -12.34
N MET A 191 -2.32 7.12 -11.81
CA MET A 191 -2.04 6.72 -10.43
C MET A 191 -0.56 6.37 -10.22
N ALA A 192 0.08 5.69 -11.18
CA ALA A 192 1.51 5.40 -11.16
C ALA A 192 2.33 6.70 -11.12
N ARG A 193 1.99 7.67 -11.97
CA ARG A 193 2.61 9.00 -11.97
C ARG A 193 2.47 9.69 -10.62
N TYR A 194 1.28 9.75 -10.03
CA TYR A 194 1.11 10.35 -8.69
C TYR A 194 1.95 9.65 -7.62
N ILE A 195 2.10 8.32 -7.67
CA ILE A 195 2.92 7.57 -6.72
C ILE A 195 4.41 7.89 -6.90
N VAL A 196 4.89 8.01 -8.14
CA VAL A 196 6.27 8.43 -8.45
C VAL A 196 6.50 9.87 -7.96
N ASP A 197 5.61 10.79 -8.29
CA ASP A 197 5.70 12.20 -7.88
C ASP A 197 5.69 12.35 -6.35
N LEU A 198 4.90 11.53 -5.62
CA LEU A 198 4.94 11.46 -4.16
C LEU A 198 6.31 11.06 -3.62
N ASN A 199 6.98 10.14 -4.30
CA ASN A 199 8.29 9.68 -3.88
C ASN A 199 9.38 10.70 -4.26
N GLU A 200 9.38 11.20 -5.50
CA GLU A 200 10.45 12.04 -6.03
C GLU A 200 10.34 13.50 -5.56
N GLU A 201 9.14 14.10 -5.63
CA GLU A 201 8.95 15.52 -5.31
C GLU A 201 8.76 15.77 -3.81
N TYR A 202 8.04 14.88 -3.13
CA TYR A 202 7.78 15.00 -1.68
C TYR A 202 8.79 14.23 -0.82
N GLY A 203 9.69 13.44 -1.44
CA GLY A 203 10.67 12.61 -0.71
C GLY A 203 10.04 11.52 0.16
N MET A 204 8.79 11.16 -0.13
CA MET A 204 8.01 10.22 0.67
C MET A 204 8.49 8.79 0.46
N THR A 205 8.66 8.03 1.54
CA THR A 205 8.90 6.59 1.45
C THR A 205 7.59 5.89 1.10
N VAL A 206 7.61 5.06 0.07
CA VAL A 206 6.42 4.32 -0.39
C VAL A 206 6.64 2.82 -0.23
N MET A 207 5.74 2.13 0.44
CA MET A 207 5.66 0.67 0.44
C MET A 207 4.35 0.26 -0.19
N MET A 208 4.41 -0.42 -1.34
CA MET A 208 3.25 -0.73 -2.17
C MET A 208 3.07 -2.24 -2.33
N ILE A 209 1.82 -2.70 -2.28
CA ILE A 209 1.42 -4.00 -2.81
C ILE A 209 0.76 -3.78 -4.15
N GLU A 210 1.21 -4.46 -5.17
CA GLU A 210 0.57 -4.49 -6.49
C GLU A 210 0.72 -5.87 -7.14
N HIS A 211 -0.16 -6.14 -8.08
CA HIS A 211 -0.14 -7.37 -8.88
C HIS A 211 0.07 -7.10 -10.38
N ASP A 212 0.00 -5.83 -10.80
CA ASP A 212 0.32 -5.41 -12.16
C ASP A 212 1.84 -5.31 -12.32
N MET A 213 2.43 -6.38 -12.88
CA MET A 213 3.88 -6.49 -13.01
C MET A 213 4.47 -5.39 -13.88
N GLY A 214 3.75 -4.93 -14.92
CA GLY A 214 4.23 -3.84 -15.78
C GLY A 214 4.50 -2.59 -14.95
N VAL A 215 3.49 -2.13 -14.23
CA VAL A 215 3.61 -0.94 -13.37
C VAL A 215 4.68 -1.13 -12.29
N VAL A 216 4.68 -2.29 -11.60
CA VAL A 216 5.66 -2.54 -10.52
C VAL A 216 7.09 -2.47 -11.03
N MET A 217 7.37 -3.05 -12.21
CA MET A 217 8.71 -3.04 -12.80
C MET A 217 9.17 -1.64 -13.23
N ASP A 218 8.22 -0.81 -13.67
CA ASP A 218 8.51 0.53 -14.17
C ASP A 218 8.80 1.53 -13.05
N ILE A 219 8.08 1.45 -11.92
CA ILE A 219 8.17 2.49 -10.89
C ILE A 219 8.93 2.10 -9.63
N SER A 220 9.19 0.80 -9.38
CA SER A 220 9.80 0.37 -8.12
C SER A 220 11.32 0.49 -8.13
N HIS A 221 11.89 1.02 -7.05
CA HIS A 221 13.33 0.98 -6.83
C HIS A 221 13.81 -0.41 -6.44
N ARG A 222 13.03 -1.13 -5.64
CA ARG A 222 13.32 -2.49 -5.18
C ARG A 222 12.02 -3.24 -4.91
N ILE A 223 12.06 -4.55 -5.12
CA ILE A 223 10.92 -5.44 -5.01
C ILE A 223 11.25 -6.59 -4.08
N THR A 224 10.30 -6.94 -3.22
CA THR A 224 10.32 -8.20 -2.47
C THR A 224 9.19 -9.11 -2.96
N VAL A 225 9.48 -10.38 -3.11
CA VAL A 225 8.51 -11.40 -3.55
C VAL A 225 8.15 -12.31 -2.40
N LEU A 226 6.85 -12.39 -2.15
CA LEU A 226 6.30 -13.34 -1.17
C LEU A 226 5.62 -14.49 -1.89
N ASP A 227 5.79 -15.69 -1.34
CA ASP A 227 5.04 -16.88 -1.73
C ASP A 227 4.76 -17.74 -0.50
N PHE A 228 3.52 -18.23 -0.34
CA PHE A 228 3.05 -18.99 0.82
C PHE A 228 3.54 -18.45 2.18
N GLY A 229 3.50 -17.12 2.34
CA GLY A 229 3.90 -16.43 3.57
C GLY A 229 5.40 -16.32 3.81
N LYS A 230 6.24 -16.63 2.83
CA LYS A 230 7.71 -16.56 2.90
C LYS A 230 8.25 -15.58 1.86
N LYS A 231 9.37 -14.93 2.17
CA LYS A 231 10.13 -14.17 1.18
C LYS A 231 10.94 -15.16 0.34
N ILE A 232 10.71 -15.14 -0.99
CA ILE A 232 11.42 -16.01 -1.93
C ILE A 232 12.49 -15.27 -2.73
N ALA A 233 12.34 -13.96 -2.94
CA ALA A 233 13.31 -13.11 -3.62
C ALA A 233 13.23 -11.66 -3.12
N GLU A 234 14.33 -10.91 -3.30
CA GLU A 234 14.38 -9.45 -3.10
C GLU A 234 15.51 -8.88 -3.95
N GLY A 235 15.24 -7.78 -4.66
CA GLY A 235 16.26 -7.16 -5.52
C GLY A 235 15.71 -6.03 -6.36
N LEU A 236 16.51 -5.58 -7.34
CA LEU A 236 16.07 -4.66 -8.37
C LEU A 236 15.02 -5.32 -9.27
N PRO A 237 14.13 -4.54 -9.92
CA PRO A 237 13.10 -5.10 -10.81
C PRO A 237 13.63 -6.13 -11.82
N ALA A 238 14.75 -5.83 -12.49
CA ALA A 238 15.36 -6.72 -13.48
C ALA A 238 15.87 -8.04 -12.88
N ASP A 239 16.42 -8.00 -11.67
CA ASP A 239 16.92 -9.18 -10.97
C ASP A 239 15.76 -10.11 -10.57
N VAL A 240 14.70 -9.51 -10.02
CA VAL A 240 13.48 -10.23 -9.60
C VAL A 240 12.78 -10.88 -10.81
N LEU A 241 12.70 -10.17 -11.95
CA LEU A 241 12.10 -10.70 -13.18
C LEU A 241 12.87 -11.90 -13.74
N SER A 242 14.18 -11.94 -13.54
CA SER A 242 15.05 -13.04 -14.01
C SER A 242 15.08 -14.24 -13.09
N ASP A 243 14.66 -14.10 -11.82
CA ASP A 243 14.74 -15.13 -10.79
C ASP A 243 13.87 -16.35 -11.10
N ALA A 244 14.46 -17.55 -11.06
CA ALA A 244 13.79 -18.80 -11.39
C ALA A 244 12.72 -19.19 -10.35
N HIS A 245 12.89 -18.81 -9.08
CA HIS A 245 11.89 -19.06 -8.03
C HIS A 245 10.67 -18.19 -8.22
N VAL A 246 10.89 -16.92 -8.60
CA VAL A 246 9.81 -15.97 -8.92
C VAL A 246 9.01 -16.45 -10.11
N LYS A 247 9.69 -16.86 -11.20
CA LYS A 247 9.00 -17.39 -12.38
C LYS A 247 8.14 -18.60 -12.04
N ARG A 248 8.63 -19.54 -11.26
CA ARG A 248 7.85 -20.70 -10.81
C ARG A 248 6.65 -20.33 -9.94
N ALA A 249 6.80 -19.39 -9.02
CA ALA A 249 5.70 -18.94 -8.16
C ALA A 249 4.54 -18.30 -8.94
N TYR A 250 4.82 -17.63 -10.06
CA TYR A 250 3.80 -16.99 -10.91
C TYR A 250 3.24 -17.89 -12.00
N LEU A 251 4.07 -18.76 -12.59
CA LEU A 251 3.65 -19.66 -13.68
C LEU A 251 3.02 -20.96 -13.17
N GLY A 252 3.14 -21.23 -11.87
CA GLY A 252 2.91 -22.55 -11.29
C GLY A 252 4.07 -23.50 -11.64
N GLU A 253 4.21 -24.58 -10.90
CA GLU A 253 4.92 -25.73 -11.41
C GLU A 253 4.14 -26.16 -12.66
N VAL A 254 4.72 -25.98 -13.84
CA VAL A 254 4.37 -26.84 -14.96
C VAL A 254 4.74 -28.20 -14.42
N ASP A 255 3.73 -28.98 -13.98
CA ASP A 255 3.93 -30.40 -13.72
C ASP A 255 4.78 -30.88 -14.90
N GLU A 256 6.02 -31.29 -14.61
CA GLU A 256 6.71 -32.23 -15.48
C GLU A 256 5.77 -33.43 -15.49
N VAL A 257 4.85 -33.38 -16.46
CA VAL A 257 4.19 -34.59 -16.90
C VAL A 257 5.35 -35.50 -17.21
N LEU A 258 5.63 -36.42 -16.27
CA LEU A 258 6.51 -37.55 -16.47
C LEU A 258 6.04 -38.14 -17.79
N THR A 259 6.67 -37.77 -18.89
CA THR A 259 6.53 -38.46 -20.14
C THR A 259 7.15 -39.82 -19.87
N ASP A 260 6.28 -40.76 -19.49
CA ASP A 260 6.63 -42.16 -19.47
C ASP A 260 7.16 -42.48 -20.89
N PRO A 261 8.40 -42.93 -21.04
CA PRO A 261 8.98 -43.19 -22.36
C PRO A 261 8.22 -44.25 -23.18
N ASP A 262 7.21 -44.91 -22.56
CA ASP A 262 6.48 -46.04 -23.14
C ASP A 262 5.03 -45.73 -23.55
N ASP A 263 4.52 -44.48 -23.42
CA ASP A 263 3.13 -44.16 -23.77
C ASP A 263 3.02 -43.76 -25.25
N LYS A 264 2.51 -44.69 -26.05
CA LYS A 264 2.20 -44.55 -27.49
C LYS A 264 1.00 -43.58 -27.67
N PRO A 265 1.02 -42.71 -28.68
CA PRO A 265 -0.03 -41.74 -28.90
C PRO A 265 -1.39 -42.39 -29.20
N VAL A 266 -2.37 -42.13 -28.34
CA VAL A 266 -3.76 -42.56 -28.57
C VAL A 266 -4.37 -41.63 -29.65
N GLN A 267 -4.71 -42.18 -30.79
CA GLN A 267 -5.41 -41.52 -31.88
C GLN A 267 -6.79 -41.01 -31.40
N ALA A 268 -7.03 -39.70 -31.48
CA ALA A 268 -8.32 -39.09 -31.25
C ALA A 268 -9.29 -39.56 -32.34
N LYS A 269 -10.30 -40.34 -31.98
CA LYS A 269 -11.46 -40.61 -32.82
C LYS A 269 -12.34 -39.36 -32.85
N ALA A 270 -12.47 -38.77 -34.05
CA ALA A 270 -13.47 -37.74 -34.36
C ALA A 270 -14.87 -38.33 -34.11
N ILE A 271 -15.70 -37.64 -33.33
CA ILE A 271 -17.12 -37.87 -33.25
C ILE A 271 -17.78 -36.80 -34.12
N ALA A 272 -18.55 -37.26 -35.10
CA ALA A 272 -19.34 -36.51 -36.05
C ALA A 272 -20.52 -35.78 -35.37
#